data_e2a2b969851d3eed9dc312b2e1a82121
#
_entry.id   e2a2b969851d3eed9dc312b2e1a82121
#
_cell.length_a   1.000
_cell.length_b   1.000
_cell.length_c   1.000
_cell.angle_alpha   90.00
_cell.angle_beta   90.00
_cell.angle_gamma   90.00
#
_symmetry.space_group_name_H-M   'P 1'
#
loop_
_entity.id
_entity.type
_entity.pdbx_description
1 polymer ?
#
loop_
_entity_poly.entity_id
_entity_poly.type
_entity_poly.pdbx_seq_one_letter_code
_entity_poly.pdbx_strand_id
1 'polypeptide(L)'
;MLQAFYTATVGAQQQMERMGVQGNNMANANTFGFRAEKPAFEALMYRMVDGIDGQQLPKGSGTRMVSTITDFRSVAMEETGRKQDYAIVGDGFFATP
;
A
#
# COMPACT_ATOMS: atom_id res chain seq x y z
N MET A 1 10.85 -26.97 5.53
CA MET A 1 10.26 -27.00 4.17
C MET A 1 8.81 -26.54 4.14
N LEU A 2 7.93 -27.17 4.89
CA LEU A 2 6.52 -26.78 4.94
C LEU A 2 6.33 -25.32 5.36
N GLN A 3 7.08 -24.85 6.35
CA GLN A 3 7.03 -23.49 6.84
C GLN A 3 7.53 -22.46 5.79
N ALA A 4 8.54 -22.85 5.01
CA ALA A 4 9.05 -22.00 3.92
C ALA A 4 7.97 -21.83 2.82
N PHE A 5 7.26 -22.89 2.47
CA PHE A 5 6.12 -22.81 1.55
C PHE A 5 5.01 -21.94 2.09
N TYR A 6 4.68 -22.07 3.38
CA TYR A 6 3.66 -21.26 4.01
C TYR A 6 4.02 -19.77 3.98
N THR A 7 5.26 -19.44 4.35
CA THR A 7 5.75 -18.05 4.31
C THR A 7 5.73 -17.49 2.89
N ALA A 8 6.16 -18.27 1.89
CA ALA A 8 6.14 -17.87 0.51
C ALA A 8 4.71 -17.63 0.00
N THR A 9 3.76 -18.48 0.41
CA THR A 9 2.34 -18.33 0.06
C THR A 9 1.76 -17.06 0.64
N VAL A 10 2.03 -16.77 1.91
CA VAL A 10 1.60 -15.53 2.56
C VAL A 10 2.19 -14.32 1.84
N GLY A 11 3.48 -14.35 1.50
CA GLY A 11 4.12 -13.29 0.73
C GLY A 11 3.46 -13.06 -0.63
N ALA A 12 3.15 -14.14 -1.34
CA ALA A 12 2.45 -14.07 -2.63
C ALA A 12 1.06 -13.45 -2.49
N GLN A 13 0.30 -13.82 -1.47
CA GLN A 13 -1.02 -13.23 -1.20
C GLN A 13 -0.92 -11.73 -0.93
N GLN A 14 0.09 -11.30 -0.18
CA GLN A 14 0.31 -9.87 0.09
C GLN A 14 0.66 -9.12 -1.20
N GLN A 15 1.43 -9.72 -2.09
CA GLN A 15 1.72 -9.11 -3.39
C GLN A 15 0.48 -9.00 -4.27
N MET A 16 -0.43 -9.96 -4.20
CA MET A 16 -1.71 -9.88 -4.90
C MET A 16 -2.58 -8.73 -4.36
N GLU A 17 -2.61 -8.52 -3.05
CA GLU A 17 -3.30 -7.37 -2.45
C GLU A 17 -2.68 -6.04 -2.90
N ARG A 18 -1.35 -5.97 -2.96
CA ARG A 18 -0.63 -4.82 -3.50
C ARG A 18 -1.02 -4.54 -4.95
N MET A 19 -1.13 -5.59 -5.77
CA MET A 19 -1.58 -5.47 -7.16
C MET A 19 -3.01 -4.94 -7.23
N GLY A 20 -3.87 -5.32 -6.30
CA GLY A 20 -5.24 -4.79 -6.19
C GLY A 20 -5.24 -3.29 -5.94
N VAL A 21 -4.42 -2.80 -5.02
CA VAL A 21 -4.27 -1.37 -4.74
C VAL A 21 -3.74 -0.63 -5.98
N GLN A 22 -2.70 -1.15 -6.62
CA GLN A 22 -2.14 -0.56 -7.84
C GLN A 22 -3.14 -0.57 -8.99
N GLY A 23 -3.92 -1.64 -9.13
CA GLY A 23 -4.99 -1.74 -10.14
C GLY A 23 -6.05 -0.66 -9.94
N ASN A 24 -6.46 -0.41 -8.71
CA ASN A 24 -7.39 0.66 -8.40
C ASN A 24 -6.80 2.05 -8.73
N ASN A 25 -5.52 2.27 -8.40
CA ASN A 25 -4.83 3.52 -8.75
C ASN A 25 -4.78 3.71 -10.27
N MET A 26 -4.48 2.65 -11.01
CA MET A 26 -4.41 2.68 -12.46
C MET A 26 -5.79 2.90 -13.10
N ALA A 27 -6.83 2.26 -12.58
CA ALA A 27 -8.20 2.43 -13.05
C ALA A 27 -8.69 3.87 -12.89
N ASN A 28 -8.18 4.58 -11.88
CA ASN A 28 -8.53 5.97 -11.59
C ASN A 28 -7.48 6.98 -12.10
N ALA A 29 -6.58 6.57 -13.00
CA ALA A 29 -5.50 7.43 -13.51
C ALA A 29 -6.05 8.70 -14.19
N ASN A 30 -7.23 8.63 -14.81
CA ASN A 30 -7.88 9.76 -15.45
C ASN A 30 -9.05 10.33 -14.63
N THR A 31 -9.20 9.91 -13.38
CA THR A 31 -10.25 10.42 -12.50
C THR A 31 -9.80 11.73 -11.86
N PHE A 32 -10.62 12.77 -11.99
CA PHE A 32 -10.32 14.07 -11.39
C PHE A 32 -10.38 13.99 -9.87
N GLY A 33 -9.38 14.58 -9.22
CA GLY A 33 -9.31 14.62 -7.76
C GLY A 33 -8.98 13.31 -7.09
N PHE A 34 -8.62 12.29 -7.85
CA PHE A 34 -8.22 11.01 -7.27
C PHE A 34 -6.87 11.12 -6.54
N ARG A 35 -6.83 10.53 -5.36
CA ARG A 35 -5.61 10.42 -4.56
C ARG A 35 -5.18 8.96 -4.51
N ALA A 36 -3.97 8.69 -4.98
CA ALA A 36 -3.42 7.35 -5.00
C ALA A 36 -3.23 6.82 -3.58
N GLU A 37 -3.45 5.53 -3.41
CA GLU A 37 -3.20 4.84 -2.16
C GLU A 37 -1.90 4.04 -2.28
N LYS A 38 -1.13 4.04 -1.20
CA LYS A 38 0.11 3.26 -1.10
C LYS A 38 -0.06 2.20 -0.02
N PRO A 39 0.19 0.93 -0.32
CA PRO A 39 0.13 -0.10 0.69
C PRO A 39 1.34 0.00 1.63
N ALA A 40 1.11 -0.19 2.92
CA ALA A 40 2.16 -0.30 3.92
C ALA A 40 2.22 -1.74 4.41
N PHE A 41 3.41 -2.33 4.40
CA PHE A 41 3.64 -3.70 4.84
C PHE A 41 4.47 -3.70 6.12
N GLU A 42 4.24 -4.71 6.96
CA GLU A 42 5.10 -4.99 8.09
C GLU A 42 5.51 -6.45 8.09
N ALA A 43 6.70 -6.73 8.62
CA ALA A 43 7.14 -8.11 8.82
C ALA A 43 6.37 -8.74 9.96
N LEU A 44 5.90 -9.96 9.77
CA LEU A 44 5.34 -10.76 10.84
C LEU A 44 6.45 -11.13 11.84
N MET A 45 6.04 -11.37 13.09
CA MET A 45 6.96 -11.59 14.19
C MET A 45 7.97 -12.70 13.89
N TYR A 46 9.24 -12.44 14.17
CA TYR A 46 10.29 -13.44 14.07
C TYR A 46 10.10 -14.48 15.18
N ARG A 47 10.21 -15.74 14.80
CA ARG A 47 10.24 -16.84 15.76
C ARG A 47 11.69 -17.26 15.98
N MET A 48 12.01 -17.52 17.22
CA MET A 48 13.31 -18.11 17.56
C MET A 48 13.24 -19.61 17.32
N VAL A 49 14.15 -20.12 16.52
CA VAL A 49 14.23 -21.56 16.19
C VAL A 49 15.55 -22.08 16.68
N ASP A 50 15.53 -23.31 17.19
CA ASP A 50 16.76 -23.96 17.62
C ASP A 50 17.66 -24.28 16.42
N GLY A 51 18.87 -23.74 16.44
CA GLY A 51 19.91 -24.05 15.47
C GLY A 51 20.62 -25.34 15.78
N ILE A 52 21.53 -25.75 14.88
CA ILE A 52 22.26 -27.02 14.98
C ILE A 52 23.14 -27.10 16.23
N ASP A 53 23.63 -25.97 16.72
CA ASP A 53 24.53 -25.88 17.88
C ASP A 53 23.83 -25.40 19.16
N GLY A 54 22.52 -25.54 19.26
CA GLY A 54 21.75 -25.06 20.40
C GLY A 54 21.56 -23.54 20.46
N GLN A 55 22.02 -22.81 19.47
CA GLN A 55 21.76 -21.37 19.35
C GLN A 55 20.36 -21.13 18.78
N GLN A 56 19.65 -20.17 19.37
CA GLN A 56 18.36 -19.75 18.84
C GLN A 56 18.56 -18.71 17.73
N LEU A 57 18.06 -19.05 16.55
CA LEU A 57 18.15 -18.17 15.38
C LEU A 57 16.78 -17.54 15.07
N PRO A 58 16.75 -16.25 14.76
CA PRO A 58 15.48 -15.61 14.38
C PRO A 58 15.04 -16.09 13.00
N LYS A 59 13.78 -16.51 12.88
CA LYS A 59 13.16 -16.92 11.63
C LYS A 59 11.96 -16.06 11.33
N GLY A 60 11.96 -15.45 10.16
CA GLY A 60 10.85 -14.61 9.70
C GLY A 60 9.61 -15.44 9.36
N SER A 61 8.44 -14.91 9.69
CA SER A 61 7.15 -15.56 9.43
C SER A 61 6.40 -14.95 8.24
N GLY A 62 7.04 -14.02 7.50
CA GLY A 62 6.46 -13.38 6.32
C GLY A 62 6.08 -11.93 6.57
N THR A 63 5.25 -11.40 5.69
CA THR A 63 4.80 -10.02 5.72
C THR A 63 3.28 -9.95 5.63
N ARG A 64 2.71 -8.85 6.09
CA ARG A 64 1.30 -8.56 5.89
C ARG A 64 1.10 -7.08 5.56
N MET A 65 0.05 -6.78 4.83
CA MET A 65 -0.38 -5.41 4.59
C MET A 65 -1.13 -4.91 5.83
N VAL A 66 -0.64 -3.82 6.41
CA VAL A 66 -1.21 -3.24 7.64
C VAL A 66 -2.29 -2.23 7.30
N SER A 67 -2.02 -1.39 6.32
CA SER A 67 -2.94 -0.32 5.93
C SER A 67 -2.59 0.20 4.55
N THR A 68 -3.49 0.99 3.99
CA THR A 68 -3.21 1.84 2.84
C THR A 68 -3.08 3.28 3.31
N ILE A 69 -2.14 4.00 2.72
CA ILE A 69 -1.88 5.41 3.03
C ILE A 69 -2.24 6.22 1.79
N THR A 70 -3.11 7.21 1.98
CA THR A 70 -3.50 8.10 0.89
C THR A 70 -2.39 9.13 0.63
N ASP A 71 -2.01 9.27 -0.62
CA ASP A 71 -1.01 10.25 -1.06
C ASP A 71 -1.69 11.59 -1.36
N PHE A 72 -1.47 12.58 -0.50
CA PHE A 72 -2.06 13.91 -0.63
C PHE A 72 -1.20 14.90 -1.43
N ARG A 73 -0.17 14.45 -2.11
CA ARG A 73 0.63 15.34 -2.97
C ARG A 73 -0.22 15.93 -4.08
N SER A 74 0.11 17.17 -4.45
CA SER A 74 -0.57 17.86 -5.54
C SER A 74 -0.41 17.09 -6.86
N VAL A 75 -1.50 16.96 -7.59
CA VAL A 75 -1.52 16.36 -8.92
C VAL A 75 -1.64 17.45 -9.98
N ALA A 76 -1.38 17.08 -11.23
CA ALA A 76 -1.51 18.02 -12.35
C ALA A 76 -2.93 18.53 -12.45
N MET A 77 -3.07 19.83 -12.71
CA MET A 77 -4.37 20.48 -12.95
C MET A 77 -4.69 20.44 -14.44
N GLU A 78 -5.95 20.21 -14.74
CA GLU A 78 -6.45 20.24 -16.11
C GLU A 78 -7.45 21.36 -16.25
N GLU A 79 -7.29 22.15 -17.32
CA GLU A 79 -8.19 23.27 -17.62
C GLU A 79 -9.40 22.73 -18.39
N THR A 80 -10.58 22.84 -17.79
CA THR A 80 -11.83 22.33 -18.38
C THR A 80 -12.64 23.40 -19.11
N GLY A 81 -12.30 24.69 -18.91
CA GLY A 81 -13.05 25.81 -19.50
C GLY A 81 -14.41 26.09 -18.86
N ARG A 82 -14.83 25.32 -17.86
CA ARG A 82 -16.09 25.55 -17.15
C ARG A 82 -15.88 26.43 -15.92
N LYS A 83 -16.78 27.41 -15.74
CA LYS A 83 -16.65 28.40 -14.65
C LYS A 83 -16.87 27.81 -13.25
N GLN A 84 -17.51 26.65 -13.16
CA GLN A 84 -17.85 26.03 -11.88
C GLN A 84 -16.83 24.99 -11.42
N ASP A 85 -15.82 24.72 -12.23
CA ASP A 85 -14.76 23.80 -11.88
C ASP A 85 -13.63 24.54 -11.15
N TYR A 86 -13.32 24.11 -9.94
CA TYR A 86 -12.31 24.72 -9.09
C TYR A 86 -11.26 23.69 -8.68
N ALA A 87 -10.02 24.13 -8.55
CA ALA A 87 -8.95 23.30 -8.02
C ALA A 87 -8.14 24.11 -7.01
N ILE A 88 -7.67 23.43 -5.97
CA ILE A 88 -6.81 24.04 -4.95
C ILE A 88 -5.36 23.92 -5.39
N VAL A 89 -4.65 25.05 -5.40
CA VAL A 89 -3.21 25.10 -5.62
C VAL A 89 -2.55 25.29 -4.25
N GLY A 90 -1.80 24.28 -3.82
CA GLY A 90 -1.17 24.27 -2.51
C GLY A 90 -1.90 23.35 -1.53
N ASP A 91 -1.64 23.54 -0.25
CA ASP A 91 -2.21 22.72 0.82
C ASP A 91 -3.59 23.26 1.23
N GLY A 92 -4.54 22.37 1.35
CA GLY A 92 -5.88 22.74 1.80
C GLY A 92 -6.96 21.83 1.24
N PHE A 93 -8.17 22.02 1.76
CA PHE A 93 -9.35 21.25 1.36
C PHE A 93 -10.55 22.17 1.21
N PHE A 94 -11.49 21.78 0.35
CA PHE A 94 -12.78 22.46 0.28
C PHE A 94 -13.63 22.06 1.48
N ALA A 95 -14.21 23.06 2.13
CA ALA A 95 -15.20 22.80 3.19
C ALA A 95 -16.57 22.56 2.53
N THR A 96 -17.16 21.42 2.84
CA THR A 96 -18.49 21.06 2.37
C THR A 96 -19.44 20.94 3.55
N PRO A 97 -20.71 21.36 3.41
CA PRO A 97 -21.70 21.21 4.47
C PRO A 97 -22.10 19.74 4.71
#